data_2ac2fd9721beaa0ec6e25fa275eb81c7
#
_entry.id   2ac2fd9721beaa0ec6e25fa275eb81c7
#
_cell.length_a   1.000
_cell.length_b   1.000
_cell.length_c   1.000
_cell.angle_alpha   90.00
_cell.angle_beta   90.00
_cell.angle_gamma   90.00
#
_symmetry.space_group_name_H-M   'P 1'
#
loop_
_entity.id
_entity.type
_entity.pdbx_description
1 polymer ?
#
loop_
_entity_poly.entity_id
_entity_poly.type
_entity_poly.pdbx_seq_one_letter_code
_entity_poly.pdbx_strand_id
1 'polypeptide(L)' 'MLAVERRSRIEQLIMKNKSVLVLELAKKFDVTTETIRGDLEKLERQGVLVRTYGGATLVE' A
#
# COMPACT_ATOMS: atom_id res chain seq x y z
N MET A 1 11.49 8.51 6.50
CA MET A 1 11.31 7.07 6.23
C MET A 1 11.66 6.78 4.77
N LEU A 2 12.44 5.75 4.53
CA LEU A 2 12.79 5.35 3.18
C LEU A 2 11.59 4.70 2.49
N ALA A 3 11.54 4.82 1.16
CA ALA A 3 10.44 4.25 0.39
C ALA A 3 10.35 2.73 0.58
N VAL A 4 11.49 2.05 0.65
CA VAL A 4 11.50 0.60 0.85
C VAL A 4 10.92 0.21 2.21
N GLU A 5 11.18 1.03 3.24
CA GLU A 5 10.60 0.80 4.56
C GLU A 5 9.08 1.04 4.52
N ARG A 6 8.67 2.10 3.85
CA ARG A 6 7.24 2.43 3.74
C ARG A 6 6.49 1.29 3.05
N ARG A 7 7.03 0.78 1.94
CA ARG A 7 6.38 -0.34 1.24
C ARG A 7 6.33 -1.60 2.10
N SER A 8 7.38 -1.86 2.86
CA SER A 8 7.39 -3.00 3.78
C SER A 8 6.29 -2.87 4.84
N ARG A 9 6.11 -1.67 5.38
CA ARG A 9 5.05 -1.43 6.36
C ARG A 9 3.65 -1.54 5.75
N ILE A 10 3.49 -1.07 4.52
CA ILE A 10 2.21 -1.22 3.80
C ILE A 10 1.90 -2.70 3.61
N GLU A 11 2.91 -3.49 3.23
CA GLU A 11 2.75 -4.93 3.07
C GLU A 11 2.28 -5.58 4.36
N GLN A 12 2.90 -5.22 5.49
CA GLN A 12 2.49 -5.75 6.79
C GLN A 12 1.05 -5.38 7.12
N LEU A 13 0.67 -4.13 6.83
CA LEU A 13 -0.70 -3.67 7.10
C LEU A 13 -1.72 -4.44 6.29
N ILE A 14 -1.45 -4.67 5.00
CA ILE A 14 -2.40 -5.38 4.15
C ILE A 14 -2.48 -6.86 4.52
N MET A 15 -1.38 -7.44 4.95
CA MET A 15 -1.40 -8.83 5.43
C MET A 15 -2.22 -8.97 6.69
N LYS A 16 -2.18 -7.96 7.56
CA LYS A 16 -2.92 -7.97 8.81
C LYS A 16 -4.40 -7.67 8.60
N ASN A 17 -4.70 -6.63 7.83
CA ASN A 17 -6.06 -6.10 7.70
C ASN A 17 -6.80 -6.56 6.45
N LYS A 18 -6.13 -7.25 5.54
CA LYS A 18 -6.64 -7.76 4.26
C LYS A 18 -6.87 -6.70 3.21
N SER A 19 -7.02 -5.44 3.59
CA SER A 19 -7.18 -4.34 2.64
C SER A 19 -6.62 -3.06 3.23
N VAL A 20 -6.31 -2.11 2.35
CA VAL A 20 -5.81 -0.79 2.75
C VAL A 20 -6.46 0.27 1.85
N LEU A 21 -6.54 1.50 2.36
CA LEU A 21 -7.05 2.64 1.61
C LEU A 21 -5.93 3.64 1.36
N VAL A 22 -5.86 4.17 0.14
CA VAL A 22 -4.82 5.11 -0.26
C VAL A 22 -4.80 6.34 0.64
N LEU A 23 -5.99 6.92 0.90
CA LEU A 23 -6.07 8.13 1.72
C LEU A 23 -5.56 7.90 3.14
N GLU A 24 -5.89 6.77 3.72
CA GLU A 24 -5.43 6.43 5.06
C GLU A 24 -3.92 6.24 5.11
N LEU A 25 -3.38 5.55 4.12
CA LEU A 25 -1.93 5.33 4.05
C LEU A 25 -1.18 6.64 3.83
N ALA A 26 -1.71 7.52 2.98
CA ALA A 26 -1.08 8.81 2.73
C ALA A 26 -0.99 9.63 4.03
N LYS A 27 -2.05 9.63 4.81
CA LYS A 27 -2.06 10.32 6.11
C LYS A 27 -1.11 9.66 7.10
N LYS A 28 -1.16 8.35 7.18
CA LYS A 28 -0.34 7.59 8.13
C LYS A 28 1.15 7.83 7.90
N PHE A 29 1.58 7.85 6.66
CA PHE A 29 2.99 7.99 6.31
C PHE A 29 3.38 9.41 5.94
N ASP A 30 2.44 10.35 5.98
CA ASP A 30 2.69 11.76 5.67
C ASP A 30 3.31 11.93 4.28
N VAL A 31 2.69 11.31 3.30
CA VAL A 31 3.10 11.40 1.89
C VAL A 31 1.87 11.66 1.04
N THR A 32 2.08 11.95 -0.25
CA THR A 32 0.97 12.20 -1.16
C THR A 32 0.29 10.90 -1.55
N THR A 33 -0.96 11.01 -2.03
CA THR A 33 -1.68 9.84 -2.53
C THR A 33 -0.99 9.24 -3.74
N GLU A 34 -0.35 10.08 -4.58
CA GLU A 34 0.40 9.57 -5.73
C GLU A 34 1.57 8.69 -5.30
N THR A 35 2.26 9.09 -4.23
CA THR A 35 3.35 8.28 -3.68
C THR A 35 2.83 6.92 -3.23
N ILE A 36 1.70 6.90 -2.54
CA ILE A 36 1.09 5.64 -2.08
C ILE A 36 0.66 4.78 -3.28
N ARG A 37 0.05 5.39 -4.30
CA ARG A 37 -0.36 4.63 -5.49
C ARG A 37 0.84 3.98 -6.17
N GLY A 38 1.97 4.69 -6.22
CA GLY A 38 3.21 4.12 -6.75
C GLY A 38 3.72 2.95 -5.93
N ASP A 39 3.63 3.06 -4.60
CA ASP A 39 4.02 1.96 -3.71
C ASP A 39 3.11 0.74 -3.92
N LEU A 40 1.80 0.96 -4.02
CA LEU A 40 0.85 -0.12 -4.24
C LEU A 40 1.07 -0.79 -5.59
N GLU A 41 1.41 0.00 -6.62
CA GLU A 41 1.73 -0.57 -7.93
C GLU A 41 2.91 -1.52 -7.86
N LYS A 42 3.96 -1.13 -7.14
CA LYS A 42 5.14 -1.99 -6.99
C LYS A 42 4.81 -3.27 -6.24
N LEU A 43 4.01 -3.16 -5.18
CA LEU A 43 3.58 -4.34 -4.43
C LEU A 43 2.68 -5.24 -5.26
N GLU A 44 1.84 -4.67 -6.12
CA GLU A 44 1.01 -5.45 -7.03
C GLU A 44 1.88 -6.24 -8.02
N ARG A 45 2.94 -5.62 -8.53
CA ARG A 45 3.87 -6.32 -9.43
C ARG A 45 4.57 -7.47 -8.73
N GLN A 46 4.77 -7.37 -7.43
CA GLN A 46 5.38 -8.43 -6.63
C GLN A 46 4.38 -9.53 -6.25
N GLY A 47 3.11 -9.34 -6.59
CA GLY A 47 2.09 -10.35 -6.31
C GLY A 47 1.52 -10.30 -4.89
N VAL A 48 1.80 -9.24 -4.13
CA VAL A 48 1.36 -9.11 -2.75
C VAL A 48 -0.12 -8.72 -2.66
N LEU A 49 -0.55 -7.87 -3.57
CA LEU A 49 -1.87 -7.27 -3.50
C LEU A 49 -2.44 -7.02 -4.89
N VAL A 50 -3.73 -6.69 -4.94
CA VAL A 50 -4.42 -6.24 -6.14
C VAL A 50 -4.99 -4.87 -5.84
N ARG A 51 -4.69 -3.89 -6.69
CA ARG A 51 -5.20 -2.53 -6.51
C ARG A 51 -6.69 -2.47 -6.83
N THR A 52 -7.40 -1.71 -6.00
CA THR A 52 -8.83 -1.45 -6.20
C THR A 52 -9.03 0.06 -6.32
N TYR A 53 -10.25 0.46 -6.61
CA TYR A 53 -10.56 1.88 -6.62
C TYR A 53 -10.40 2.43 -5.19
N GLY A 54 -9.43 3.32 -5.02
CA GLY A 54 -9.17 3.96 -3.73
C GLY A 54 -8.30 3.17 -2.76
N GLY A 55 -7.81 1.97 -3.15
CA GLY A 55 -6.97 1.20 -2.23
C GLY A 55 -6.43 -0.07 -2.83
N ALA A 56 -6.32 -1.12 -2.02
CA ALA A 56 -5.82 -2.42 -2.46
C ALA A 56 -6.33 -3.52 -1.53
N THR A 57 -6.37 -4.74 -2.05
CA THR A 57 -6.73 -5.92 -1.27
C THR A 57 -5.62 -6.95 -1.36
N LEU A 58 -5.51 -7.76 -0.31
CA LEU A 58 -4.50 -8.83 -0.26
C LEU A 58 -4.83 -9.91 -1.28
N VAL A 59 -3.78 -10.40 -1.96
CA VAL A 59 -3.91 -11.59 -2.81
C VAL A 59 -3.94 -12.81 -1.90
N GLU A 60 -4.95 -13.64 -2.05
CA GLU A 60 -5.08 -14.86 -1.26
C GLU A 60 -5.03 -16.10 -2.13
#